data_3782c01e8b891b4d5b4da005469f42ab
#
_entry.id   3782c01e8b891b4d5b4da005469f42ab
#
_cell.length_a   1.000
_cell.length_b   1.000
_cell.length_c   1.000
_cell.angle_alpha   90.00
_cell.angle_beta   90.00
_cell.angle_gamma   90.00
#
_symmetry.space_group_name_H-M   'P 1'
#
loop_
_entity.id
_entity.type
_entity.pdbx_description
1 polymer ?
#
loop_
_entity_poly.entity_id
_entity_poly.type
_entity_poly.pdbx_seq_one_letter_code
_entity_poly.pdbx_strand_id
1 'polypeptide(L)'
;MNTFIKGDAVILSIWDSSASEYKPIGCLTSNSLSFTRNVIETQTKCDPGQIIRAAGSASSEVSFEANYIKTDNTKTDFEALIGFINVANGTTQDWKMSTDQITPVAYFGTAILADLEISAAAGDEFATYSGTLQNSGLIVTVDPNA
;
A
#
# COMPACT_ATOMS: atom_id res chain seq x y z
N MET A 1 -17.66 19.37 14.03
CA MET A 1 -17.96 17.97 14.45
C MET A 1 -16.96 17.03 13.77
N ASN A 2 -16.35 16.17 14.55
CA ASN A 2 -15.42 15.18 13.98
C ASN A 2 -16.22 14.02 13.39
N THR A 3 -15.89 13.65 12.15
CA THR A 3 -16.51 12.51 11.48
C THR A 3 -15.54 11.34 11.50
N PHE A 4 -15.96 10.23 12.07
CA PHE A 4 -15.14 9.02 12.09
C PHE A 4 -15.25 8.28 10.77
N ILE A 5 -14.12 7.78 10.28
CA ILE A 5 -14.03 7.01 9.05
C ILE A 5 -14.04 5.54 9.41
N LYS A 6 -14.97 4.79 8.83
CA LYS A 6 -15.03 3.34 9.01
C LYS A 6 -13.96 2.67 8.13
N GLY A 7 -13.41 1.57 8.62
CA GLY A 7 -12.39 0.83 7.89
C GLY A 7 -12.85 0.29 6.55
N ASP A 8 -14.11 -0.06 6.41
CA ASP A 8 -14.69 -0.54 5.14
C ASP A 8 -14.85 0.55 4.09
N ALA A 9 -14.76 1.83 4.49
CA ALA A 9 -14.79 2.96 3.58
C ALA A 9 -13.43 3.30 2.98
N VAL A 10 -12.34 2.71 3.49
CA VAL A 10 -10.98 2.96 3.01
C VAL A 10 -10.60 1.87 2.01
N ILE A 11 -10.39 2.26 0.75
CA ILE A 11 -10.17 1.33 -0.36
C ILE A 11 -8.79 1.58 -0.97
N LEU A 12 -8.04 0.49 -1.17
CA LEU A 12 -6.77 0.49 -1.86
C LEU A 12 -6.99 0.11 -3.32
N SER A 13 -6.48 0.93 -4.24
CA SER A 13 -6.58 0.70 -5.69
C SER A 13 -5.20 0.82 -6.32
N ILE A 14 -5.01 0.14 -7.46
CA ILE A 14 -3.77 0.18 -8.23
C ILE A 14 -4.09 0.71 -9.63
N TRP A 15 -3.21 1.57 -10.13
CA TRP A 15 -3.35 2.17 -11.46
C TRP A 15 -3.21 1.12 -12.56
N ASP A 16 -4.19 1.09 -13.45
CA ASP A 16 -4.14 0.29 -14.68
C ASP A 16 -3.88 1.22 -15.86
N SER A 17 -2.68 1.14 -16.41
CA SER A 17 -2.26 1.99 -17.53
C SER A 17 -3.04 1.69 -18.82
N SER A 18 -3.50 0.46 -18.99
CA SER A 18 -4.28 0.07 -20.19
C SER A 18 -5.67 0.70 -20.17
N ALA A 19 -6.29 0.80 -19.02
CA ALA A 19 -7.61 1.39 -18.84
C ALA A 19 -7.57 2.86 -18.45
N SER A 20 -6.40 3.39 -18.08
CA SER A 20 -6.19 4.75 -17.55
C SER A 20 -7.08 5.05 -16.34
N GLU A 21 -7.16 4.10 -15.42
CA GLU A 21 -7.97 4.23 -14.22
C GLU A 21 -7.36 3.44 -13.06
N TYR A 22 -7.73 3.83 -11.83
CA TYR A 22 -7.40 3.05 -10.65
C TYR A 22 -8.44 1.95 -10.45
N LYS A 23 -7.96 0.71 -10.36
CA LYS A 23 -8.83 -0.45 -10.11
C LYS A 23 -8.64 -0.92 -8.66
N PRO A 24 -9.71 -1.03 -7.87
CA PRO A 24 -9.60 -1.50 -6.50
C PRO A 24 -9.13 -2.96 -6.46
N ILE A 25 -8.38 -3.29 -5.41
CA ILE A 25 -8.00 -4.68 -5.17
C ILE A 25 -9.26 -5.47 -4.85
N GLY A 26 -9.45 -6.59 -5.55
CA GLY A 26 -10.69 -7.36 -5.46
C GLY A 26 -10.88 -8.00 -4.09
N CYS A 27 -12.09 -7.86 -3.54
CA CYS A 27 -12.51 -8.47 -2.27
C CYS A 27 -11.58 -8.19 -1.10
N LEU A 28 -11.11 -6.95 -1.02
CA LEU A 28 -10.19 -6.48 0.04
C LEU A 28 -10.84 -6.62 1.42
N THR A 29 -10.15 -7.29 2.36
CA THR A 29 -10.61 -7.44 3.73
C THR A 29 -9.90 -6.49 4.68
N SER A 30 -8.65 -6.16 4.41
CA SER A 30 -7.90 -5.20 5.21
C SER A 30 -6.80 -4.54 4.37
N ASN A 31 -6.43 -3.34 4.75
CA ASN A 31 -5.29 -2.64 4.18
C ASN A 31 -4.68 -1.72 5.23
N SER A 32 -3.41 -1.38 5.06
CA SER A 32 -2.73 -0.46 5.95
C SER A 32 -1.64 0.30 5.21
N LEU A 33 -1.39 1.51 5.66
CA LEU A 33 -0.29 2.34 5.21
C LEU A 33 0.55 2.72 6.43
N SER A 34 1.82 2.38 6.42
CA SER A 34 2.72 2.65 7.53
C SER A 34 3.90 3.49 7.10
N PHE A 35 4.36 4.34 7.98
CA PHE A 35 5.52 5.19 7.78
C PHE A 35 6.56 4.87 8.84
N THR A 36 7.82 4.80 8.44
CA THR A 36 8.94 4.56 9.34
C THR A 36 10.05 5.53 9.02
N ARG A 37 10.58 6.16 10.05
CA ARG A 37 11.76 7.02 9.91
C ARG A 37 12.90 6.43 10.71
N ASN A 38 14.05 6.33 10.08
CA ASN A 38 15.26 5.95 10.77
C ASN A 38 15.74 7.11 11.63
N VAL A 39 15.98 6.86 12.90
CA VAL A 39 16.51 7.85 13.84
C VAL A 39 17.98 7.53 14.11
N ILE A 40 18.84 8.49 13.83
CA ILE A 40 20.27 8.38 14.06
C ILE A 40 20.58 8.96 15.44
N GLU A 41 21.22 8.16 16.28
CA GLU A 41 21.63 8.58 17.63
C GLU A 41 23.13 8.69 17.70
N THR A 42 23.61 9.72 18.36
CA THR A 42 25.02 9.88 18.66
C THR A 42 25.22 10.47 20.04
N GLN A 43 26.32 10.09 20.67
CA GLN A 43 26.74 10.66 21.95
C GLN A 43 28.18 11.11 21.80
N THR A 44 28.47 12.35 22.13
CA THR A 44 29.79 12.91 21.98
C THR A 44 30.38 13.27 23.35
N LYS A 45 31.69 13.42 23.40
CA LYS A 45 32.38 13.88 24.61
C LYS A 45 32.08 15.34 24.93
N CYS A 46 31.62 16.10 23.95
CA CYS A 46 31.26 17.52 24.13
C CYS A 46 29.95 17.67 24.93
N ASP A 47 29.09 16.65 24.87
CA ASP A 47 27.80 16.65 25.56
C ASP A 47 27.66 15.36 26.35
N PRO A 48 28.47 15.18 27.42
CA PRO A 48 28.46 13.93 28.19
C PRO A 48 27.13 13.71 28.88
N GLY A 49 26.60 12.49 28.74
CA GLY A 49 25.33 12.10 29.31
C GLY A 49 24.11 12.46 28.46
N GLN A 50 24.31 13.11 27.33
CA GLN A 50 23.21 13.45 26.42
C GLN A 50 23.28 12.66 25.10
N ILE A 51 22.13 12.17 24.66
CA ILE A 51 21.99 11.51 23.37
C ILE A 51 21.40 12.52 22.40
N ILE A 52 22.11 12.76 21.29
CA ILE A 52 21.64 13.62 20.22
C ILE A 52 21.02 12.74 19.16
N ARG A 53 19.79 13.06 18.75
CA ARG A 53 19.06 12.33 17.72
C ARG A 53 18.86 13.19 16.47
N ALA A 54 19.07 12.60 15.32
CA ALA A 54 18.82 13.23 14.04
C ALA A 54 17.87 12.36 13.21
N ALA A 55 17.06 12.99 12.40
CA ALA A 55 16.18 12.29 11.47
C ALA A 55 17.00 11.72 10.32
N GLY A 56 16.93 10.41 10.13
CA GLY A 56 17.53 9.73 9.00
C GLY A 56 16.53 9.56 7.85
N SER A 57 16.76 8.54 7.03
CA SER A 57 15.86 8.22 5.91
C SER A 57 14.49 7.79 6.40
N ALA A 58 13.47 8.11 5.62
CA ALA A 58 12.10 7.66 5.85
C ALA A 58 11.70 6.63 4.80
N SER A 59 10.88 5.67 5.21
CA SER A 59 10.29 4.69 4.32
C SER A 59 8.82 4.52 4.64
N SER A 60 8.09 4.01 3.67
CA SER A 60 6.67 3.70 3.87
C SER A 60 6.31 2.45 3.10
N GLU A 61 5.29 1.76 3.57
CA GLU A 61 4.78 0.57 2.90
C GLU A 61 3.27 0.47 3.04
N VAL A 62 2.66 -0.16 2.06
CA VAL A 62 1.24 -0.48 2.05
C VAL A 62 1.10 -1.98 2.09
N SER A 63 0.36 -2.50 3.03
CA SER A 63 0.02 -3.92 3.09
C SER A 63 -1.47 -4.10 2.91
N PHE A 64 -1.85 -5.25 2.36
CA PHE A 64 -3.24 -5.57 2.09
C PHE A 64 -3.49 -7.06 2.24
N GLU A 65 -4.73 -7.38 2.53
CA GLU A 65 -5.23 -8.75 2.57
C GLU A 65 -6.61 -8.78 1.92
N ALA A 66 -6.87 -9.80 1.14
CA ALA A 66 -8.12 -9.92 0.39
C ALA A 66 -8.53 -11.38 0.24
N ASN A 67 -9.83 -11.60 0.01
CA ASN A 67 -10.32 -12.91 -0.37
C ASN A 67 -10.04 -13.17 -1.86
N TYR A 68 -9.63 -14.39 -2.18
CA TYR A 68 -9.34 -14.79 -3.55
C TYR A 68 -10.62 -14.87 -4.37
N ILE A 69 -10.62 -14.20 -5.51
CA ILE A 69 -11.72 -14.25 -6.48
C ILE A 69 -11.18 -14.61 -7.85
N LYS A 70 -12.07 -15.07 -8.73
CA LYS A 70 -11.74 -15.26 -10.15
C LYS A 70 -11.43 -13.91 -10.81
N THR A 71 -10.76 -13.97 -11.94
CA THR A 71 -10.40 -12.81 -12.75
C THR A 71 -11.60 -11.88 -12.97
N ASP A 72 -11.42 -10.62 -12.64
CA ASP A 72 -12.42 -9.57 -12.79
C ASP A 72 -11.76 -8.34 -13.41
N ASN A 73 -12.20 -7.94 -14.60
CA ASN A 73 -11.60 -6.81 -15.32
C ASN A 73 -11.87 -5.45 -14.67
N THR A 74 -12.78 -5.37 -13.72
CA THR A 74 -13.09 -4.13 -13.00
C THR A 74 -12.24 -3.94 -11.75
N LYS A 75 -11.45 -4.94 -11.39
CA LYS A 75 -10.65 -4.97 -10.16
C LYS A 75 -9.22 -5.43 -10.45
N THR A 76 -8.30 -5.07 -9.56
CA THR A 76 -6.97 -5.64 -9.55
C THR A 76 -7.06 -7.00 -8.85
N ASP A 77 -6.97 -8.07 -9.63
CA ASP A 77 -7.05 -9.42 -9.13
C ASP A 77 -5.67 -10.02 -8.86
N PHE A 78 -5.65 -11.24 -8.35
CA PHE A 78 -4.41 -11.93 -8.02
C PHE A 78 -3.53 -12.16 -9.26
N GLU A 79 -4.12 -12.42 -10.42
CA GLU A 79 -3.37 -12.61 -11.67
C GLU A 79 -2.63 -11.35 -12.09
N ALA A 80 -3.27 -10.18 -11.95
CA ALA A 80 -2.62 -8.90 -12.22
C ALA A 80 -1.44 -8.66 -11.27
N LEU A 81 -1.60 -9.01 -9.99
CA LEU A 81 -0.54 -8.87 -8.99
C LEU A 81 0.64 -9.80 -9.26
N ILE A 82 0.39 -11.03 -9.71
CA ILE A 82 1.46 -11.95 -10.15
C ILE A 82 2.23 -11.31 -11.33
N GLY A 83 1.52 -10.70 -12.26
CA GLY A 83 2.13 -10.01 -13.39
C GLY A 83 3.09 -8.91 -12.95
N PHE A 84 2.75 -8.15 -11.91
CA PHE A 84 3.62 -7.10 -11.39
C PHE A 84 4.90 -7.65 -10.74
N ILE A 85 4.83 -8.78 -10.07
CA ILE A 85 5.99 -9.42 -9.44
C ILE A 85 6.91 -10.06 -10.48
N ASN A 86 6.36 -10.64 -11.53
CA ASN A 86 7.12 -11.39 -12.52
C ASN A 86 7.80 -10.52 -13.57
N VAL A 87 7.54 -9.22 -13.59
CA VAL A 87 8.19 -8.33 -14.54
C VAL A 87 9.67 -8.18 -14.18
N ALA A 88 10.56 -8.45 -15.14
CA ALA A 88 12.00 -8.26 -14.98
C ALA A 88 12.31 -6.77 -14.82
N ASN A 89 13.28 -6.45 -13.96
CA ASN A 89 13.77 -5.08 -13.69
C ASN A 89 12.77 -4.15 -13.01
N GLY A 90 11.89 -4.71 -12.18
CA GLY A 90 11.21 -3.94 -11.15
C GLY A 90 10.42 -2.73 -11.62
N THR A 91 9.34 -2.93 -12.36
CA THR A 91 8.40 -1.84 -12.63
C THR A 91 7.71 -1.42 -11.34
N THR A 92 7.54 -0.11 -11.20
CA THR A 92 6.77 0.45 -10.10
C THR A 92 5.29 0.49 -10.45
N GLN A 93 4.45 0.42 -9.43
CA GLN A 93 3.00 0.53 -9.56
C GLN A 93 2.53 1.75 -8.81
N ASP A 94 1.63 2.52 -9.42
CA ASP A 94 0.98 3.64 -8.74
C ASP A 94 -0.24 3.12 -7.98
N TRP A 95 -0.39 3.56 -6.76
CA TRP A 95 -1.50 3.14 -5.92
C TRP A 95 -2.25 4.34 -5.36
N LYS A 96 -3.48 4.10 -4.98
CA LYS A 96 -4.36 5.08 -4.37
C LYS A 96 -5.06 4.45 -3.19
N MET A 97 -5.01 5.12 -2.05
CA MET A 97 -5.82 4.75 -0.88
C MET A 97 -6.77 5.89 -0.60
N SER A 98 -8.05 5.64 -0.74
CA SER A 98 -9.05 6.69 -0.63
C SER A 98 -10.19 6.28 0.29
N THR A 99 -10.87 7.29 0.83
CA THR A 99 -12.07 7.12 1.62
C THR A 99 -13.30 7.31 0.74
N ASP A 100 -14.37 6.57 1.05
CA ASP A 100 -15.66 6.69 0.37
C ASP A 100 -16.53 7.68 1.14
N GLN A 101 -16.26 8.97 0.99
CA GLN A 101 -16.97 10.04 1.65
C GLN A 101 -17.41 11.11 0.66
N ILE A 102 -18.33 11.96 1.07
CA ILE A 102 -18.80 13.10 0.26
C ILE A 102 -17.60 13.99 -0.16
N THR A 103 -16.66 14.19 0.76
CA THR A 103 -15.39 14.85 0.45
C THR A 103 -14.27 13.83 0.68
N PRO A 104 -13.94 13.02 -0.32
CA PRO A 104 -12.99 11.93 -0.13
C PRO A 104 -11.58 12.46 0.13
N VAL A 105 -10.91 11.83 1.07
CA VAL A 105 -9.48 12.02 1.28
C VAL A 105 -8.77 10.88 0.57
N ALA A 106 -7.75 11.21 -0.22
CA ALA A 106 -7.01 10.23 -0.99
C ALA A 106 -5.50 10.43 -0.82
N TYR A 107 -4.79 9.31 -0.76
CA TYR A 107 -3.33 9.28 -0.73
C TYR A 107 -2.84 8.51 -1.94
N PHE A 108 -1.79 9.02 -2.56
CA PHE A 108 -1.22 8.44 -3.77
C PHE A 108 0.26 8.20 -3.57
N GLY A 109 0.75 7.12 -4.15
CA GLY A 109 2.17 6.82 -4.10
C GLY A 109 2.58 5.89 -5.22
N THR A 110 3.88 5.75 -5.39
CA THR A 110 4.49 4.83 -6.33
C THR A 110 5.23 3.77 -5.53
N ALA A 111 5.02 2.51 -5.84
CA ALA A 111 5.56 1.42 -5.04
C ALA A 111 5.96 0.23 -5.89
N ILE A 112 6.78 -0.63 -5.30
CA ILE A 112 7.16 -1.92 -5.86
C ILE A 112 6.44 -2.98 -5.05
N LEU A 113 5.76 -3.91 -5.73
CA LEU A 113 5.15 -5.06 -5.08
C LEU A 113 6.26 -6.02 -4.65
N ALA A 114 6.53 -6.04 -3.35
CA ALA A 114 7.66 -6.77 -2.79
C ALA A 114 7.31 -8.19 -2.36
N ASP A 115 6.07 -8.37 -1.91
CA ASP A 115 5.58 -9.64 -1.39
C ASP A 115 4.20 -9.94 -1.94
N LEU A 116 3.95 -11.20 -2.24
CA LEU A 116 2.62 -11.68 -2.61
C LEU A 116 2.47 -13.12 -2.14
N GLU A 117 1.43 -13.40 -1.39
CA GLU A 117 1.17 -14.73 -0.84
C GLU A 117 -0.28 -15.10 -1.04
N ILE A 118 -0.52 -16.35 -1.41
CA ILE A 118 -1.86 -16.93 -1.41
C ILE A 118 -1.92 -18.02 -0.34
N SER A 119 -2.98 -18.02 0.43
CA SER A 119 -3.20 -18.98 1.49
C SER A 119 -4.53 -19.70 1.28
N ALA A 120 -4.50 -21.02 1.28
CA ALA A 120 -5.68 -21.85 1.12
C ALA A 120 -5.64 -22.98 2.12
N ALA A 121 -6.68 -23.07 2.94
CA ALA A 121 -6.84 -24.14 3.92
C ALA A 121 -7.93 -25.10 3.47
N ALA A 122 -7.81 -26.36 3.87
CA ALA A 122 -8.86 -27.35 3.65
C ALA A 122 -10.09 -27.00 4.51
N GLY A 123 -11.28 -27.20 3.95
CA GLY A 123 -12.54 -26.95 4.64
C GLY A 123 -13.37 -25.87 3.95
N ASP A 124 -14.26 -25.24 4.70
CA ASP A 124 -15.22 -24.27 4.18
C ASP A 124 -14.71 -22.84 4.18
N GLU A 125 -13.44 -22.61 4.48
CA GLU A 125 -12.83 -21.27 4.48
C GLU A 125 -12.48 -20.83 3.07
N PHE A 126 -12.66 -19.53 2.82
CA PHE A 126 -12.23 -18.93 1.56
C PHE A 126 -10.71 -18.86 1.49
N ALA A 127 -10.17 -19.07 0.29
CA ALA A 127 -8.77 -18.76 0.04
C ALA A 127 -8.55 -17.23 0.12
N THR A 128 -7.43 -16.85 0.70
CA THR A 128 -7.06 -15.44 0.83
C THR A 128 -5.72 -15.17 0.17
N TYR A 129 -5.48 -13.92 -0.19
CA TYR A 129 -4.16 -13.49 -0.63
C TYR A 129 -3.79 -12.19 0.07
N SER A 130 -2.50 -11.99 0.21
CA SER A 130 -1.94 -10.81 0.85
C SER A 130 -0.68 -10.35 0.14
N GLY A 131 -0.34 -9.10 0.30
CA GLY A 131 0.86 -8.56 -0.30
C GLY A 131 1.30 -7.28 0.37
N THR A 132 2.51 -6.86 0.03
CA THR A 132 3.12 -5.64 0.54
C THR A 132 3.71 -4.84 -0.61
N LEU A 133 3.36 -3.56 -0.66
CA LEU A 133 3.92 -2.58 -1.59
C LEU A 133 4.91 -1.72 -0.81
N GLN A 134 6.17 -1.73 -1.23
CA GLN A 134 7.19 -0.85 -0.67
C GLN A 134 7.27 0.42 -1.49
N ASN A 135 6.99 1.55 -0.87
CA ASN A 135 6.89 2.81 -1.57
C ASN A 135 8.26 3.34 -1.98
N SER A 136 8.30 3.93 -3.16
CA SER A 136 9.46 4.66 -3.70
C SER A 136 9.07 6.12 -3.82
N GLY A 137 9.68 6.97 -3.01
CA GLY A 137 9.39 8.40 -3.01
C GLY A 137 8.35 8.81 -1.98
N LEU A 138 7.82 9.99 -2.16
CA LEU A 138 6.89 10.61 -1.22
C LEU A 138 5.45 10.18 -1.48
N ILE A 139 4.68 10.08 -0.40
CA ILE A 139 3.23 9.93 -0.47
C ILE A 139 2.63 11.32 -0.67
N VAL A 140 1.75 11.45 -1.64
CA VAL A 140 1.15 12.73 -2.01
C VAL A 140 -0.38 12.66 -1.92
N THR A 141 -1.01 13.82 -1.88
CA THR A 141 -2.47 13.92 -1.81
C THR A 141 -3.10 14.35 -3.14
N VAL A 142 -2.27 14.61 -4.14
CA VAL A 142 -2.70 14.98 -5.48
C VAL A 142 -2.41 13.84 -6.44
N ASP A 143 -3.37 13.47 -7.27
CA ASP A 143 -3.24 12.36 -8.21
C ASP A 143 -2.17 12.66 -9.26
N PRO A 144 -1.06 11.90 -9.31
CA PRO A 144 -0.04 12.10 -10.34
C PRO A 144 -0.47 11.66 -11.74
N ASN A 145 -1.57 10.92 -11.86
CA ASN A 145 -2.09 10.44 -13.14
C ASN A 145 -3.36 11.21 -13.59
N ALA A 146 -3.66 12.29 -12.90
CA ALA A 146 -4.81 13.11 -13.24
C ALA A 146 -4.57 13.95 -14.52
#